data_92ef3e2bc87b20cb559e072281f002c6
#
_entry.id   92ef3e2bc87b20cb559e072281f002c6
#
_cell.length_a   1.000
_cell.length_b   1.000
_cell.length_c   1.000
_cell.angle_alpha   90.00
_cell.angle_beta   90.00
_cell.angle_gamma   90.00
#
_symmetry.space_group_name_H-M   'P 1'
#
loop_
_entity.id
_entity.type
_entity.pdbx_description
1 polymer ?
#
loop_
_entity_poly.entity_id
_entity_poly.type
_entity_poly.pdbx_seq_one_letter_code
_entity_poly.pdbx_strand_id
1 'polypeptide(L)'
;MNLYGRSIGSAFPHRFLPRSKGGLFAWDSVSQCSTVILVEGLFDLAVLWQSGFRNTTSALGTHLTPAQLDQLCDRPDRLIYIVFDQDENQAGQQASQQLRLRLERVGGTALTVRLPAGHDPNSYFVSGATAADFTARLEGAQPL
;
A
#
# COMPACT_ATOMS: atom_id res chain seq x y z
N MET A 1 12.98 5.43 13.80
CA MET A 1 12.20 4.24 14.25
C MET A 1 10.75 4.62 14.37
N ASN A 2 9.85 3.88 13.75
CA ASN A 2 8.40 4.08 13.86
C ASN A 2 7.81 2.98 14.75
N LEU A 3 7.02 3.35 15.73
CA LEU A 3 6.22 2.41 16.51
C LEU A 3 4.74 2.68 16.25
N TYR A 4 4.01 1.63 15.94
CA TYR A 4 2.58 1.65 15.66
C TYR A 4 1.88 0.65 16.56
N GLY A 5 0.82 1.09 17.24
CA GLY A 5 -0.02 0.24 18.06
C GLY A 5 -1.41 0.11 17.45
N ARG A 6 -1.84 -1.12 17.20
CA ARG A 6 -3.21 -1.45 16.82
C ARG A 6 -3.97 -2.00 18.02
N SER A 7 -5.13 -1.41 18.33
CA SER A 7 -6.02 -1.97 19.34
C SER A 7 -6.60 -3.30 18.86
N ILE A 8 -6.60 -4.31 19.74
CA ILE A 8 -7.25 -5.60 19.49
C ILE A 8 -8.74 -5.55 19.86
N GLY A 9 -9.16 -4.53 20.64
CA GLY A 9 -10.54 -4.29 21.02
C GLY A 9 -11.07 -3.00 20.43
N SER A 10 -12.39 -2.85 20.40
CA SER A 10 -13.09 -1.73 19.75
C SER A 10 -12.94 -0.35 20.44
N ALA A 11 -12.28 -0.27 21.59
CA ALA A 11 -12.35 0.92 22.45
C ALA A 11 -11.32 2.01 22.13
N PHE A 12 -10.27 1.73 21.38
CA PHE A 12 -9.18 2.70 21.16
C PHE A 12 -8.78 2.82 19.70
N PRO A 13 -8.58 4.05 19.19
CA PRO A 13 -8.06 4.24 17.83
C PRO A 13 -6.62 3.70 17.71
N HIS A 14 -6.25 3.32 16.51
CA HIS A 14 -4.88 3.01 16.15
C HIS A 14 -3.97 4.21 16.45
N ARG A 15 -2.79 3.98 17.01
CA ARG A 15 -1.90 5.07 17.42
C ARG A 15 -0.48 4.83 16.93
N PHE A 16 0.13 5.91 16.48
CA PHE A 16 1.58 6.01 16.36
C PHE A 16 2.15 6.59 17.65
N LEU A 17 3.41 6.29 17.94
CA LEU A 17 4.15 7.07 18.92
C LEU A 17 4.11 8.55 18.53
N PRO A 18 3.89 9.48 19.48
CA PRO A 18 3.94 10.90 19.18
C PRO A 18 5.23 11.26 18.44
N ARG A 19 5.08 11.99 17.33
CA ARG A 19 6.19 12.42 16.45
C ARG A 19 6.89 11.28 15.69
N SER A 20 6.30 10.08 15.61
CA SER A 20 6.93 8.92 14.96
C SER A 20 6.35 8.56 13.59
N LYS A 21 5.34 9.27 13.08
CA LYS A 21 4.87 9.06 11.70
C LYS A 21 5.92 9.62 10.74
N GLY A 22 6.99 8.82 10.54
CA GLY A 22 8.09 9.11 9.64
C GLY A 22 7.84 8.57 8.24
N GLY A 23 8.82 7.85 7.70
CA GLY A 23 8.76 7.24 6.37
C GLY A 23 7.81 6.07 6.23
N LEU A 24 7.89 5.42 5.09
CA LEU A 24 7.16 4.20 4.77
C LEU A 24 7.67 3.02 5.60
N PHE A 25 6.77 2.10 5.95
CA PHE A 25 7.12 0.89 6.70
C PHE A 25 7.94 -0.06 5.82
N ALA A 26 8.97 -0.69 6.42
CA ALA A 26 9.91 -1.59 5.73
C ALA A 26 10.65 -0.94 4.53
N TRP A 27 10.78 0.40 4.50
CA TRP A 27 11.38 1.11 3.37
C TRP A 27 12.82 0.69 3.07
N ASP A 28 13.63 0.42 4.09
CA ASP A 28 15.02 -0.03 3.91
C ASP A 28 15.13 -1.31 3.06
N SER A 29 14.10 -2.18 3.13
CA SER A 29 14.05 -3.42 2.36
C SER A 29 13.59 -3.23 0.92
N VAL A 30 12.86 -2.16 0.62
CA VAL A 30 12.25 -1.96 -0.71
C VAL A 30 12.81 -0.76 -1.47
N SER A 31 13.63 0.07 -0.83
CA SER A 31 14.15 1.32 -1.39
C SER A 31 14.91 1.14 -2.71
N GLN A 32 15.50 -0.02 -2.93
CA GLN A 32 16.24 -0.33 -4.17
C GLN A 32 15.38 -1.00 -5.25
N CYS A 33 14.13 -1.33 -4.95
CA CYS A 33 13.25 -1.97 -5.93
C CYS A 33 12.79 -0.96 -7.00
N SER A 34 12.84 -1.37 -8.26
CA SER A 34 12.27 -0.63 -9.38
C SER A 34 10.74 -0.73 -9.44
N THR A 35 10.17 -1.73 -8.77
CA THR A 35 8.73 -1.91 -8.63
C THR A 35 8.39 -2.03 -7.15
N VAL A 36 7.46 -1.22 -6.68
CA VAL A 36 7.01 -1.20 -5.27
C VAL A 36 5.51 -1.37 -5.21
N ILE A 37 5.05 -2.20 -4.28
CA ILE A 37 3.63 -2.38 -3.94
C ILE A 37 3.35 -1.59 -2.67
N LEU A 38 2.43 -0.62 -2.75
CA LEU A 38 1.99 0.19 -1.63
C LEU A 38 0.62 -0.27 -1.16
N VAL A 39 0.54 -0.70 0.10
CA VAL A 39 -0.71 -1.11 0.75
C VAL A 39 -1.08 -0.18 1.89
N GLU A 40 -2.32 -0.26 2.35
CA GLU A 40 -2.82 0.59 3.42
C GLU A 40 -2.35 0.12 4.79
N GLY A 41 -2.50 -1.18 5.08
CA GLY A 41 -2.33 -1.76 6.40
C GLY A 41 -1.10 -2.65 6.57
N LEU A 42 -0.76 -2.93 7.85
CA LEU A 42 0.35 -3.85 8.18
C LEU A 42 0.00 -5.32 7.93
N PHE A 43 -1.27 -5.70 8.06
CA PHE A 43 -1.68 -7.09 7.78
C PHE A 43 -1.61 -7.38 6.29
N ASP A 44 -1.96 -6.40 5.44
CA ASP A 44 -1.81 -6.50 3.99
C ASP A 44 -0.35 -6.66 3.60
N LEU A 45 0.51 -5.84 4.20
CA LEU A 45 1.95 -5.96 4.01
C LEU A 45 2.45 -7.33 4.44
N ALA A 46 2.04 -7.81 5.61
CA ALA A 46 2.51 -9.08 6.16
C ALA A 46 2.10 -10.27 5.28
N VAL A 47 0.84 -10.33 4.82
CA VAL A 47 0.37 -11.41 3.96
C VAL A 47 1.06 -11.39 2.60
N LEU A 48 1.27 -10.21 2.01
CA LEU A 48 1.98 -10.09 0.74
C LEU A 48 3.44 -10.51 0.87
N TRP A 49 4.12 -10.12 1.94
CA TRP A 49 5.48 -10.57 2.22
C TRP A 49 5.57 -12.08 2.40
N GLN A 50 4.62 -12.67 3.13
CA GLN A 50 4.53 -14.12 3.31
C GLN A 50 4.27 -14.84 1.97
N SER A 51 3.50 -14.21 1.07
CA SER A 51 3.17 -14.75 -0.26
C SER A 51 4.26 -14.50 -1.31
N GLY A 52 5.42 -13.92 -0.93
CA GLY A 52 6.57 -13.71 -1.80
C GLY A 52 6.74 -12.30 -2.35
N PHE A 53 5.80 -11.39 -2.16
CA PHE A 53 5.86 -10.00 -2.65
C PHE A 53 6.67 -9.12 -1.70
N ARG A 54 8.00 -9.33 -1.67
CA ARG A 54 8.95 -8.66 -0.75
C ARG A 54 9.21 -7.19 -1.08
N ASN A 55 8.73 -6.71 -2.22
CA ASN A 55 8.75 -5.32 -2.65
C ASN A 55 7.53 -4.51 -2.15
N THR A 56 6.87 -4.96 -1.09
CA THR A 56 5.69 -4.31 -0.51
C THR A 56 6.07 -3.40 0.66
N THR A 57 5.47 -2.22 0.69
CA THR A 57 5.57 -1.22 1.78
C THR A 57 4.18 -0.73 2.19
N SER A 58 4.07 -0.07 3.33
CA SER A 58 2.82 0.54 3.81
C SER A 58 3.05 1.95 4.36
N ALA A 59 2.11 2.83 4.06
CA ALA A 59 2.05 4.17 4.64
C ALA A 59 1.32 4.21 5.99
N LEU A 60 0.72 3.09 6.39
CA LEU A 60 -0.17 2.98 7.57
C LEU A 60 -1.35 3.96 7.47
N GLY A 61 -2.14 3.78 6.42
CA GLY A 61 -3.29 4.57 6.04
C GLY A 61 -3.19 5.09 4.60
N THR A 62 -4.25 5.71 4.14
CA THR A 62 -4.38 6.19 2.75
C THR A 62 -3.75 7.58 2.50
N HIS A 63 -3.45 8.33 3.57
CA HIS A 63 -2.89 9.68 3.47
C HIS A 63 -1.39 9.67 3.69
N LEU A 64 -0.64 9.85 2.59
CA LEU A 64 0.81 9.93 2.62
C LEU A 64 1.29 11.33 3.03
N THR A 65 2.30 11.37 3.90
CA THR A 65 3.04 12.60 4.21
C THR A 65 3.92 13.01 3.02
N PRO A 66 4.36 14.27 2.93
CA PRO A 66 5.34 14.70 1.92
C PRO A 66 6.59 13.81 1.90
N ALA A 67 7.16 13.49 3.06
CA ALA A 67 8.33 12.64 3.16
C ALA A 67 8.10 11.21 2.62
N GLN A 68 6.90 10.65 2.79
CA GLN A 68 6.55 9.35 2.21
C GLN A 68 6.38 9.41 0.68
N LEU A 69 5.86 10.54 0.16
CA LEU A 69 5.81 10.77 -1.29
C LEU A 69 7.21 10.88 -1.88
N ASP A 70 8.09 11.65 -1.22
CA ASP A 70 9.48 11.80 -1.65
C ASP A 70 10.20 10.45 -1.67
N GLN A 71 9.96 9.59 -0.67
CA GLN A 71 10.52 8.23 -0.66
C GLN A 71 10.04 7.39 -1.87
N LEU A 72 8.75 7.43 -2.20
CA LEU A 72 8.22 6.69 -3.35
C LEU A 72 8.80 7.19 -4.67
N CYS A 73 9.07 8.49 -4.77
CA CYS A 73 9.53 9.15 -5.98
C CYS A 73 11.05 9.41 -6.01
N ASP A 74 11.83 8.85 -5.07
CA ASP A 74 13.29 9.02 -5.00
C ASP A 74 14.03 8.40 -6.20
N ARG A 75 13.33 7.57 -7.00
CA ARG A 75 13.83 6.96 -8.25
C ARG A 75 12.84 7.22 -9.38
N PRO A 76 13.28 7.85 -10.47
CA PRO A 76 12.40 8.21 -11.59
C PRO A 76 11.90 7.00 -12.40
N ASP A 77 12.60 5.86 -12.33
CA ASP A 77 12.27 4.60 -13.01
C ASP A 77 11.34 3.68 -12.18
N ARG A 78 10.95 4.12 -10.96
CA ARG A 78 10.13 3.29 -10.09
C ARG A 78 8.68 3.26 -10.53
N LEU A 79 8.14 2.03 -10.66
CA LEU A 79 6.71 1.77 -10.82
C LEU A 79 6.08 1.47 -9.46
N ILE A 80 5.00 2.16 -9.12
CA ILE A 80 4.28 2.02 -7.85
C ILE A 80 2.92 1.40 -8.12
N TYR A 81 2.66 0.21 -7.58
CA TYR A 81 1.33 -0.38 -7.53
C TYR A 81 0.62 0.04 -6.24
N ILE A 82 -0.50 0.73 -6.35
CA ILE A 82 -1.34 1.13 -5.22
C ILE A 82 -2.43 0.09 -5.04
N VAL A 83 -2.42 -0.62 -3.92
CA VAL A 83 -3.37 -1.68 -3.59
C VAL A 83 -4.06 -1.34 -2.28
N PHE A 84 -5.13 -0.54 -2.36
CA PHE A 84 -5.95 -0.14 -1.23
C PHE A 84 -7.24 -0.94 -1.18
N ASP A 85 -7.91 -0.90 -0.03
CA ASP A 85 -9.11 -1.66 0.25
C ASP A 85 -10.22 -1.38 -0.79
N GLN A 86 -10.94 -2.42 -1.17
CA GLN A 86 -12.07 -2.34 -2.10
C GLN A 86 -13.40 -2.33 -1.34
N ASP A 87 -13.56 -1.36 -0.45
CA ASP A 87 -14.76 -1.18 0.36
C ASP A 87 -16.00 -0.89 -0.48
N GLU A 88 -17.17 -1.26 0.02
CA GLU A 88 -18.47 -0.96 -0.61
C GLU A 88 -18.71 0.54 -0.80
N ASN A 89 -18.17 1.37 0.09
CA ASN A 89 -18.27 2.83 0.03
C ASN A 89 -17.27 3.47 -0.95
N GLN A 90 -16.43 2.68 -1.61
CA GLN A 90 -15.41 3.09 -2.59
C GLN A 90 -14.34 4.08 -2.03
N ALA A 91 -14.22 4.21 -0.71
CA ALA A 91 -13.28 5.16 -0.10
C ALA A 91 -11.82 4.83 -0.45
N GLY A 92 -11.43 3.56 -0.38
CA GLY A 92 -10.08 3.11 -0.76
C GLY A 92 -9.79 3.32 -2.25
N GLN A 93 -10.80 3.13 -3.12
CA GLN A 93 -10.66 3.37 -4.56
C GLN A 93 -10.44 4.87 -4.87
N GLN A 94 -11.21 5.75 -4.23
CA GLN A 94 -11.03 7.19 -4.37
C GLN A 94 -9.67 7.64 -3.82
N ALA A 95 -9.27 7.11 -2.66
CA ALA A 95 -7.98 7.41 -2.05
C ALA A 95 -6.82 6.96 -2.95
N SER A 96 -6.87 5.76 -3.54
CA SER A 96 -5.84 5.27 -4.44
C SER A 96 -5.75 6.10 -5.73
N GLN A 97 -6.87 6.53 -6.30
CA GLN A 97 -6.90 7.41 -7.45
C GLN A 97 -6.31 8.79 -7.13
N GLN A 98 -6.69 9.39 -6.01
CA GLN A 98 -6.14 10.67 -5.57
C GLN A 98 -4.63 10.58 -5.33
N LEU A 99 -4.18 9.50 -4.69
CA LEU A 99 -2.75 9.29 -4.45
C LEU A 99 -1.99 9.12 -5.76
N ARG A 100 -2.52 8.35 -6.73
CA ARG A 100 -1.91 8.20 -8.04
C ARG A 100 -1.69 9.56 -8.71
N LEU A 101 -2.74 10.41 -8.75
CA LEU A 101 -2.63 11.76 -9.31
C LEU A 101 -1.60 12.64 -8.59
N ARG A 102 -1.46 12.47 -7.27
CA ARG A 102 -0.44 13.19 -6.50
C ARG A 102 0.97 12.73 -6.86
N LEU A 103 1.18 11.41 -7.01
CA LEU A 103 2.47 10.84 -7.42
C LEU A 103 2.86 11.30 -8.83
N GLU A 104 1.93 11.27 -9.77
CA GLU A 104 2.15 11.74 -11.15
C GLU A 104 2.55 13.23 -11.20
N ARG A 105 1.93 14.08 -10.38
CA ARG A 105 2.29 15.51 -10.30
C ARG A 105 3.73 15.76 -9.85
N VAL A 106 4.31 14.84 -9.11
CA VAL A 106 5.72 14.93 -8.66
C VAL A 106 6.65 14.05 -9.49
N GLY A 107 6.19 13.58 -10.65
CA GLY A 107 6.98 12.81 -11.61
C GLY A 107 7.07 11.31 -11.34
N GLY A 108 6.27 10.77 -10.41
CA GLY A 108 6.20 9.34 -10.14
C GLY A 108 5.30 8.60 -11.14
N THR A 109 5.54 7.31 -11.33
CA THR A 109 4.70 6.43 -12.14
C THR A 109 3.93 5.47 -11.22
N ALA A 110 2.60 5.55 -11.25
CA ALA A 110 1.76 4.74 -10.37
C ALA A 110 0.56 4.14 -11.09
N LEU A 111 0.23 2.90 -10.75
CA LEU A 111 -0.94 2.17 -11.23
C LEU A 111 -1.82 1.76 -10.05
N THR A 112 -3.13 1.85 -10.23
CA THR A 112 -4.09 1.36 -9.23
C THR A 112 -4.43 -0.10 -9.52
N VAL A 113 -4.30 -0.95 -8.53
CA VAL A 113 -4.66 -2.37 -8.59
C VAL A 113 -6.02 -2.58 -7.95
N ARG A 114 -6.90 -3.27 -8.66
CA ARG A 114 -8.25 -3.58 -8.17
C ARG A 114 -8.33 -5.05 -7.73
N LEU A 115 -8.65 -5.24 -6.46
CA LEU A 115 -9.06 -6.53 -5.92
C LEU A 115 -10.58 -6.74 -6.12
N PRO A 116 -11.11 -7.94 -5.93
CA PRO A 116 -12.55 -8.14 -5.90
C PRO A 116 -13.22 -7.27 -4.84
N ALA A 117 -14.47 -6.88 -5.07
CA ALA A 117 -15.23 -6.04 -4.15
C ALA A 117 -15.26 -6.62 -2.72
N GLY A 118 -15.11 -5.78 -1.72
CA GLY A 118 -15.10 -6.16 -0.31
C GLY A 118 -13.79 -6.79 0.18
N HIS A 119 -12.73 -6.79 -0.64
CA HIS A 119 -11.44 -7.34 -0.25
C HIS A 119 -10.36 -6.25 -0.08
N ASP A 120 -9.57 -6.42 0.95
CA ASP A 120 -8.21 -5.94 1.09
C ASP A 120 -7.22 -7.07 0.72
N PRO A 121 -5.93 -6.82 0.59
CA PRO A 121 -4.95 -7.87 0.29
C PRO A 121 -5.00 -9.04 1.30
N ASN A 122 -5.15 -8.77 2.59
CA ASN A 122 -5.20 -9.80 3.61
C ASN A 122 -6.41 -10.71 3.44
N SER A 123 -7.61 -10.16 3.36
CA SER A 123 -8.85 -10.95 3.18
C SER A 123 -8.88 -11.68 1.83
N TYR A 124 -8.26 -11.12 0.78
CA TYR A 124 -8.15 -11.76 -0.52
C TYR A 124 -7.36 -13.07 -0.43
N PHE A 125 -6.19 -13.07 0.21
CA PHE A 125 -5.41 -14.29 0.42
C PHE A 125 -6.07 -15.26 1.41
N VAL A 126 -6.71 -14.75 2.47
CA VAL A 126 -7.47 -15.58 3.43
C VAL A 126 -8.65 -16.28 2.75
N SER A 127 -9.28 -15.67 1.74
CA SER A 127 -10.36 -16.29 0.96
C SER A 127 -9.88 -17.37 -0.02
N GLY A 128 -8.58 -17.64 -0.10
CA GLY A 128 -7.99 -18.71 -0.90
C GLY A 128 -7.29 -18.24 -2.19
N ALA A 129 -7.15 -16.93 -2.41
CA ALA A 129 -6.37 -16.44 -3.54
C ALA A 129 -4.89 -16.84 -3.42
N THR A 130 -4.28 -17.13 -4.54
CA THR A 130 -2.87 -17.53 -4.64
C THR A 130 -1.97 -16.34 -5.05
N ALA A 131 -0.66 -16.52 -4.92
CA ALA A 131 0.31 -15.55 -5.44
C ALA A 131 0.15 -15.33 -6.97
N ALA A 132 -0.22 -16.36 -7.73
CA ALA A 132 -0.49 -16.23 -9.16
C ALA A 132 -1.72 -15.36 -9.44
N ASP A 133 -2.79 -15.51 -8.64
CA ASP A 133 -3.99 -14.67 -8.76
C ASP A 133 -3.67 -13.20 -8.48
N PHE A 134 -2.84 -12.93 -7.47
CA PHE A 134 -2.44 -11.57 -7.15
C PHE A 134 -1.50 -10.98 -8.22
N THR A 135 -0.58 -11.78 -8.77
CA THR A 135 0.26 -11.36 -9.90
C THR A 135 -0.58 -10.96 -11.11
N ALA A 136 -1.60 -11.74 -11.44
CA ALA A 136 -2.53 -11.38 -12.52
C ALA A 136 -3.27 -10.04 -12.26
N ARG A 137 -3.55 -9.70 -10.99
CA ARG A 137 -4.09 -8.37 -10.65
C ARG A 137 -3.09 -7.24 -10.86
N LEU A 138 -1.81 -7.47 -10.52
CA LEU A 138 -0.75 -6.48 -10.80
C LEU A 138 -0.58 -6.25 -12.30
N GLU A 139 -0.55 -7.33 -13.10
CA GLU A 139 -0.42 -7.27 -14.56
C GLU A 139 -1.63 -6.62 -15.23
N GLY A 140 -2.82 -6.81 -14.67
CA GLY A 140 -4.06 -6.17 -15.12
C GLY A 140 -4.24 -4.72 -14.66
N ALA A 141 -3.32 -4.18 -13.87
CA ALA A 141 -3.39 -2.80 -13.40
C ALA A 141 -3.22 -1.82 -14.56
N GLN A 142 -4.13 -0.86 -14.65
CA GLN A 142 -4.12 0.12 -15.73
C GLN A 142 -4.04 1.55 -15.16
N PRO A 143 -3.44 2.49 -15.91
CA PRO A 143 -3.70 3.90 -15.69
C PRO A 143 -5.19 4.13 -16.00
N LEU A 144 -5.93 4.65 -15.05
CA LEU A 144 -7.32 5.06 -15.25
C LEU A 144 -7.39 6.34 -16.09
#